data_fa86bc673ba91bc3a0b032f5872aa77a
#
_entry.id   fa86bc673ba91bc3a0b032f5872aa77a
#
_cell.length_a   1.000
_cell.length_b   1.000
_cell.length_c   1.000
_cell.angle_alpha   90.00
_cell.angle_beta   90.00
_cell.angle_gamma   90.00
#
_symmetry.space_group_name_H-M   'P 1'
#
loop_
_entity.id
_entity.type
_entity.pdbx_description
1 polymer ?
#
loop_
_entity_poly.entity_id
_entity_poly.type
_entity_poly.pdbx_seq_one_letter_code
_entity_poly.pdbx_strand_id
1 'polypeptide(L)'
;MCIRDSVGSMPAVKKTDDSDSENNQDVKEEKERVKANILSLLKEKYGIEEEDFLSAELCVVPSGPARDYGFDKSMIMGYGHDDKVCAYPSLIAQLESVKPEKTSVCILVDKEEIGSVGATGMHSRFFENMVAEVMDRCGQYSELKLRRTLTNSCMLSSDVNSAFDPNYANVNEKKNTAYFGKGVVFMKYTGSRGKSGSNDASAEYIGKLRKIMDDNNVSFQTAELGRVDLGGGGTIAYILANYGMNVIDSGVGVQNMHAPYEVISKVDLYEAYKSYKAFLKDA
;
A
#
# COMPACT_ATOMS: atom_id res chain seq x y z
N MET A 1 -11.97 0.67 14.33
CA MET A 1 -13.08 -0.30 14.54
C MET A 1 -13.57 -0.71 13.17
N CYS A 2 -13.30 -1.94 12.74
CA CYS A 2 -13.82 -2.44 11.46
C CYS A 2 -15.27 -2.87 11.64
N ILE A 3 -16.19 -2.15 11.02
CA ILE A 3 -17.60 -2.54 10.95
C ILE A 3 -17.73 -3.62 9.86
N ARG A 4 -17.85 -4.89 10.26
CA ARG A 4 -17.89 -6.03 9.34
C ARG A 4 -19.30 -6.35 8.79
N ASP A 5 -20.27 -5.49 8.98
CA ASP A 5 -21.63 -5.76 8.52
C ASP A 5 -21.85 -5.25 7.10
N SER A 6 -22.34 -6.13 6.23
CA SER A 6 -22.69 -5.79 4.87
C SER A 6 -23.81 -4.74 4.84
N VAL A 7 -23.61 -3.65 4.12
CA VAL A 7 -24.68 -2.71 3.75
C VAL A 7 -25.66 -3.35 2.73
N GLY A 8 -25.78 -4.65 2.74
CA GLY A 8 -26.36 -5.47 1.67
C GLY A 8 -27.87 -5.66 1.68
N SER A 9 -28.62 -5.07 2.60
CA SER A 9 -30.08 -5.07 2.49
C SER A 9 -30.63 -3.83 3.18
N MET A 10 -30.89 -2.80 2.41
CA MET A 10 -31.79 -1.74 2.87
C MET A 10 -33.13 -2.38 3.19
N PRO A 11 -33.65 -2.25 4.41
CA PRO A 11 -35.01 -2.70 4.68
C PRO A 11 -35.95 -1.97 3.73
N ALA A 12 -36.82 -2.73 3.07
CA ALA A 12 -37.83 -2.12 2.23
C ALA A 12 -38.62 -1.09 3.06
N VAL A 13 -38.53 0.16 2.70
CA VAL A 13 -39.36 1.20 3.29
C VAL A 13 -40.80 0.79 3.03
N LYS A 14 -41.59 0.51 4.08
CA LYS A 14 -43.00 0.21 3.93
C LYS A 14 -43.64 1.41 3.25
N LYS A 15 -44.06 1.24 1.99
CA LYS A 15 -44.94 2.19 1.32
C LYS A 15 -46.26 2.21 2.13
N THR A 16 -46.57 3.34 2.70
CA THR A 16 -47.96 3.63 3.08
C THR A 16 -48.64 3.97 1.76
N ASP A 17 -49.64 3.14 1.40
CA ASP A 17 -50.55 3.48 0.29
C ASP A 17 -51.29 4.75 0.63
N ASP A 18 -50.89 5.86 -0.01
CA ASP A 18 -51.76 7.00 -0.24
C ASP A 18 -51.31 7.68 -1.53
N SER A 19 -52.29 7.83 -2.38
CA SER A 19 -52.26 8.27 -3.76
C SER A 19 -52.00 9.77 -3.92
N ASP A 20 -51.30 10.07 -5.02
CA ASP A 20 -51.34 11.31 -5.79
C ASP A 20 -50.88 12.63 -5.13
N SER A 21 -49.57 12.87 -5.28
CA SER A 21 -49.09 14.20 -5.76
C SER A 21 -47.56 14.13 -5.98
N GLU A 22 -47.12 14.25 -7.22
CA GLU A 22 -45.73 14.49 -7.60
C GLU A 22 -45.30 15.86 -7.09
N ASN A 23 -44.71 15.90 -5.89
CA ASN A 23 -44.16 17.16 -5.38
C ASN A 23 -42.75 16.93 -4.89
N ASN A 24 -41.80 17.82 -5.18
CA ASN A 24 -40.41 17.81 -4.71
C ASN A 24 -40.27 17.66 -3.19
N GLN A 25 -41.34 17.86 -2.42
CA GLN A 25 -41.37 17.61 -0.99
C GLN A 25 -41.34 16.11 -0.65
N ASP A 26 -42.05 15.24 -1.40
CA ASP A 26 -42.13 13.81 -1.13
C ASP A 26 -40.76 13.12 -1.30
N VAL A 27 -40.00 13.55 -2.32
CA VAL A 27 -38.62 13.04 -2.55
C VAL A 27 -37.66 13.46 -1.43
N LYS A 28 -37.84 14.64 -0.87
CA LYS A 28 -37.04 15.13 0.24
C LYS A 28 -37.38 14.39 1.54
N GLU A 29 -38.65 14.17 1.81
CA GLU A 29 -39.11 13.38 2.96
C GLU A 29 -38.70 11.91 2.86
N GLU A 30 -38.67 11.31 1.67
CA GLU A 30 -38.20 9.93 1.47
C GLU A 30 -36.68 9.80 1.71
N LYS A 31 -35.91 10.79 1.27
CA LYS A 31 -34.46 10.86 1.56
C LYS A 31 -34.18 11.03 3.05
N GLU A 32 -34.91 11.86 3.74
CA GLU A 32 -34.77 12.05 5.19
C GLU A 32 -35.17 10.80 5.97
N ARG A 33 -36.16 10.03 5.52
CA ARG A 33 -36.54 8.74 6.15
C ARG A 33 -35.42 7.70 6.04
N VAL A 34 -34.76 7.59 4.91
CA VAL A 34 -33.60 6.68 4.72
C VAL A 34 -32.47 7.10 5.66
N LYS A 35 -32.12 8.37 5.70
CA LYS A 35 -31.12 8.91 6.62
C LYS A 35 -31.46 8.61 8.08
N ALA A 36 -32.67 8.89 8.50
CA ALA A 36 -33.12 8.65 9.88
C ALA A 36 -33.05 7.17 10.26
N ASN A 37 -33.41 6.27 9.34
CA ASN A 37 -33.29 4.83 9.57
C ASN A 37 -31.84 4.37 9.70
N ILE A 38 -30.94 4.85 8.86
CA ILE A 38 -29.50 4.52 8.95
C ILE A 38 -28.92 5.05 10.26
N LEU A 39 -29.23 6.28 10.65
CA LEU A 39 -28.78 6.85 11.93
C LEU A 39 -29.31 6.06 13.14
N SER A 40 -30.56 5.60 13.08
CA SER A 40 -31.13 4.73 14.13
C SER A 40 -30.38 3.41 14.26
N LEU A 41 -30.07 2.77 13.13
CA LEU A 41 -29.29 1.53 13.10
C LEU A 41 -27.85 1.73 13.61
N LEU A 42 -27.21 2.82 13.27
CA LEU A 42 -25.87 3.15 13.74
C LEU A 42 -25.87 3.44 15.24
N LYS A 43 -26.86 4.17 15.72
CA LYS A 43 -27.02 4.46 17.15
C LYS A 43 -27.28 3.18 17.95
N GLU A 44 -28.19 2.32 17.49
CA GLU A 44 -28.53 1.07 18.16
C GLU A 44 -27.33 0.11 18.24
N LYS A 45 -26.62 -0.07 17.13
CA LYS A 45 -25.53 -1.05 17.05
C LYS A 45 -24.19 -0.55 17.62
N TYR A 46 -23.89 0.72 17.46
CA TYR A 46 -22.54 1.26 17.66
C TYR A 46 -22.50 2.50 18.58
N GLY A 47 -23.66 3.05 18.97
CA GLY A 47 -23.75 4.28 19.74
C GLY A 47 -23.35 5.54 18.95
N ILE A 48 -23.33 5.47 17.62
CA ILE A 48 -22.93 6.59 16.73
C ILE A 48 -24.16 7.47 16.50
N GLU A 49 -24.02 8.77 16.70
CA GLU A 49 -25.01 9.81 16.42
C GLU A 49 -24.60 10.65 15.22
N GLU A 50 -25.54 11.48 14.70
CA GLU A 50 -25.26 12.31 13.51
C GLU A 50 -24.11 13.30 13.75
N GLU A 51 -23.97 13.83 14.95
CA GLU A 51 -22.90 14.77 15.32
C GLU A 51 -21.51 14.12 15.22
N ASP A 52 -21.39 12.81 15.47
CA ASP A 52 -20.10 12.10 15.39
C ASP A 52 -19.51 12.14 13.98
N PHE A 53 -20.34 12.25 12.94
CA PHE A 53 -19.89 12.35 11.55
C PHE A 53 -19.11 13.64 11.22
N LEU A 54 -19.21 14.66 12.08
CA LEU A 54 -18.41 15.89 11.90
C LEU A 54 -16.90 15.65 12.10
N SER A 55 -16.54 14.60 12.85
CA SER A 55 -15.15 14.25 13.15
C SER A 55 -14.81 12.77 12.93
N ALA A 56 -15.76 11.97 12.45
CA ALA A 56 -15.53 10.56 12.16
C ALA A 56 -14.81 10.36 10.82
N GLU A 57 -13.94 9.36 10.78
CA GLU A 57 -13.38 8.81 9.56
C GLU A 57 -13.98 7.41 9.35
N LEU A 58 -14.84 7.28 8.35
CA LEU A 58 -15.59 6.06 8.08
C LEU A 58 -15.31 5.56 6.67
N CYS A 59 -14.87 4.30 6.56
CA CYS A 59 -14.65 3.63 5.29
C CYS A 59 -15.59 2.44 5.14
N VAL A 60 -16.26 2.37 4.00
CA VAL A 60 -17.04 1.18 3.60
C VAL A 60 -16.14 0.29 2.76
N VAL A 61 -15.84 -0.90 3.26
CA VAL A 61 -14.90 -1.83 2.64
C VAL A 61 -15.52 -3.21 2.47
N PRO A 62 -15.05 -4.05 1.52
CA PRO A 62 -15.44 -5.44 1.42
C PRO A 62 -15.17 -6.20 2.73
N SER A 63 -16.15 -6.96 3.22
CA SER A 63 -16.07 -7.66 4.51
C SER A 63 -15.62 -9.12 4.40
N GLY A 64 -15.49 -9.65 3.18
CA GLY A 64 -15.11 -11.04 2.94
C GLY A 64 -13.66 -11.34 3.35
N PRO A 65 -13.37 -12.55 3.89
CA PRO A 65 -11.99 -12.95 4.16
C PRO A 65 -11.20 -13.15 2.86
N ALA A 66 -9.88 -13.01 2.94
CA ALA A 66 -8.99 -13.51 1.90
C ALA A 66 -9.15 -15.02 1.74
N ARG A 67 -9.00 -15.52 0.52
CA ARG A 67 -9.22 -16.93 0.19
C ARG A 67 -8.23 -17.43 -0.84
N ASP A 68 -8.00 -18.72 -0.84
CA ASP A 68 -7.27 -19.42 -1.90
C ASP A 68 -7.93 -19.19 -3.26
N TYR A 69 -7.11 -18.95 -4.27
CA TYR A 69 -7.54 -18.73 -5.65
C TYR A 69 -6.70 -19.58 -6.63
N GLY A 70 -7.34 -19.94 -7.76
CA GLY A 70 -6.77 -20.88 -8.74
C GLY A 70 -7.04 -22.35 -8.39
N PHE A 71 -6.96 -23.23 -9.40
CA PHE A 71 -7.21 -24.67 -9.23
C PHE A 71 -6.25 -25.34 -8.27
N ASP A 72 -5.00 -24.90 -8.29
CA ASP A 72 -3.90 -25.39 -7.44
C ASP A 72 -3.75 -24.58 -6.14
N LYS A 73 -4.60 -23.58 -5.92
CA LYS A 73 -4.56 -22.68 -4.77
C LYS A 73 -3.22 -21.93 -4.63
N SER A 74 -2.54 -21.69 -5.74
CA SER A 74 -1.24 -20.98 -5.76
C SER A 74 -1.37 -19.48 -5.54
N MET A 75 -2.59 -18.95 -5.60
CA MET A 75 -2.88 -17.53 -5.45
C MET A 75 -3.75 -17.25 -4.21
N ILE A 76 -3.80 -15.99 -3.82
CA ILE A 76 -4.70 -15.46 -2.79
C ILE A 76 -5.53 -14.34 -3.40
N MET A 77 -6.83 -14.38 -3.19
CA MET A 77 -7.76 -13.32 -3.55
C MET A 77 -8.30 -12.67 -2.28
N GLY A 78 -8.23 -11.35 -2.19
CA GLY A 78 -8.70 -10.59 -1.04
C GLY A 78 -8.78 -9.09 -1.32
N TYR A 79 -9.32 -8.35 -0.37
CA TYR A 79 -9.33 -6.89 -0.38
C TYR A 79 -8.10 -6.34 0.35
N GLY A 80 -7.48 -5.31 -0.22
CA GLY A 80 -6.40 -4.56 0.42
C GLY A 80 -5.06 -5.32 0.41
N HIS A 81 -4.78 -6.12 -0.64
CA HIS A 81 -3.43 -6.57 -0.91
C HIS A 81 -2.51 -5.37 -1.14
N ASP A 82 -3.01 -4.37 -1.82
CA ASP A 82 -2.40 -3.06 -1.90
C ASP A 82 -2.73 -2.26 -0.61
N ASP A 83 -1.73 -1.99 0.31
CA ASP A 83 -0.37 -2.53 0.23
C ASP A 83 -0.03 -3.46 1.42
N LYS A 84 -1.01 -4.13 2.01
CA LYS A 84 -0.77 -5.04 3.15
C LYS A 84 0.13 -6.21 2.81
N VAL A 85 0.15 -6.60 1.53
CA VAL A 85 0.97 -7.73 1.05
C VAL A 85 2.46 -7.40 1.06
N CYS A 86 2.84 -6.12 1.02
CA CYS A 86 4.21 -5.67 1.17
C CYS A 86 4.50 -5.19 2.61
N ALA A 87 3.55 -4.52 3.24
CA ALA A 87 3.69 -4.01 4.61
C ALA A 87 3.89 -5.14 5.64
N TYR A 88 3.08 -6.21 5.57
CA TYR A 88 3.16 -7.32 6.51
C TYR A 88 4.51 -8.06 6.46
N PRO A 89 5.02 -8.52 5.30
CA PRO A 89 6.32 -9.18 5.25
C PRO A 89 7.48 -8.25 5.59
N SER A 90 7.37 -6.94 5.36
CA SER A 90 8.36 -5.95 5.82
C SER A 90 8.46 -5.93 7.33
N LEU A 91 7.31 -5.89 8.02
CA LEU A 91 7.26 -5.94 9.48
C LEU A 91 7.82 -7.26 10.03
N ILE A 92 7.43 -8.40 9.45
CA ILE A 92 7.91 -9.71 9.91
C ILE A 92 9.41 -9.84 9.71
N ALA A 93 9.94 -9.43 8.55
CA ALA A 93 11.37 -9.42 8.29
C ALA A 93 12.15 -8.59 9.32
N GLN A 94 11.62 -7.41 9.70
CA GLN A 94 12.22 -6.57 10.75
C GLN A 94 12.20 -7.24 12.12
N LEU A 95 11.07 -7.84 12.52
CA LEU A 95 10.93 -8.51 13.81
C LEU A 95 11.85 -9.75 13.95
N GLU A 96 12.12 -10.42 12.83
CA GLU A 96 13.01 -11.58 12.78
C GLU A 96 14.48 -11.21 12.53
N SER A 97 14.80 -9.95 12.31
CA SER A 97 16.18 -9.49 12.13
C SER A 97 16.96 -9.58 13.44
N VAL A 98 18.01 -10.37 13.45
CA VAL A 98 18.83 -10.63 14.64
C VAL A 98 20.18 -9.96 14.48
N LYS A 99 20.48 -8.97 15.33
CA LYS A 99 21.77 -8.27 15.40
C LYS A 99 22.29 -7.77 14.04
N PRO A 100 21.54 -6.93 13.33
CA PRO A 100 22.01 -6.35 12.09
C PRO A 100 23.28 -5.52 12.35
N GLU A 101 24.20 -5.50 11.40
CA GLU A 101 25.43 -4.68 11.50
C GLU A 101 25.12 -3.19 11.48
N LYS A 102 24.07 -2.80 10.76
CA LYS A 102 23.59 -1.43 10.64
C LYS A 102 22.23 -1.30 11.33
N THR A 103 21.89 -0.08 11.75
CA THR A 103 20.55 0.20 12.25
C THR A 103 19.53 -0.08 11.17
N SER A 104 18.61 -0.98 11.43
CA SER A 104 17.50 -1.31 10.53
C SER A 104 16.21 -0.70 11.04
N VAL A 105 15.39 -0.22 10.10
CA VAL A 105 14.11 0.45 10.40
C VAL A 105 13.05 -0.07 9.44
N CYS A 106 11.91 -0.44 9.97
CA CYS A 106 10.68 -0.66 9.21
C CYS A 106 9.72 0.48 9.54
N ILE A 107 9.25 1.19 8.51
CA ILE A 107 8.27 2.27 8.66
C ILE A 107 7.02 1.87 7.91
N LEU A 108 5.89 1.89 8.61
CA LEU A 108 4.58 1.74 8.01
C LEU A 108 3.91 3.11 8.00
N VAL A 109 3.56 3.59 6.84
CA VAL A 109 2.97 4.91 6.63
C VAL A 109 1.52 4.82 6.17
N ASP A 110 0.78 5.88 6.37
CA ASP A 110 -0.61 6.05 5.94
C ASP A 110 -0.69 7.07 4.80
N LYS A 111 -1.86 7.20 4.18
CA LYS A 111 -2.17 8.23 3.19
C LYS A 111 -1.41 8.12 1.85
N GLU A 112 -0.87 6.95 1.51
CA GLU A 112 -0.15 6.78 0.23
C GLU A 112 -1.06 7.12 -0.95
N GLU A 113 -2.27 6.58 -0.99
CA GLU A 113 -3.26 6.69 -2.05
C GLU A 113 -3.79 8.11 -2.31
N ILE A 114 -3.57 9.02 -1.38
CA ILE A 114 -3.90 10.43 -1.51
C ILE A 114 -2.68 11.34 -1.64
N GLY A 115 -1.51 10.77 -1.98
CA GLY A 115 -0.27 11.51 -2.19
C GLY A 115 0.61 11.65 -0.95
N SER A 116 0.48 10.76 0.03
CA SER A 116 1.36 10.68 1.22
C SER A 116 1.38 11.96 2.08
N VAL A 117 0.29 12.71 2.07
CA VAL A 117 0.17 13.99 2.80
C VAL A 117 -0.36 13.80 4.23
N GLY A 118 -0.23 14.85 5.04
CA GLY A 118 -0.68 14.84 6.43
C GLY A 118 0.36 14.30 7.41
N ALA A 119 0.02 14.30 8.69
CA ALA A 119 0.95 13.98 9.78
C ALA A 119 1.39 12.51 9.83
N THR A 120 0.61 11.61 9.24
CA THR A 120 0.87 10.16 9.18
C THR A 120 1.38 9.70 7.82
N GLY A 121 1.40 10.58 6.82
CA GLY A 121 1.93 10.30 5.48
C GLY A 121 3.45 10.43 5.42
N MET A 122 4.05 9.87 4.38
CA MET A 122 5.52 9.86 4.22
C MET A 122 6.13 11.26 4.06
N HIS A 123 5.37 12.26 3.60
CA HIS A 123 5.80 13.65 3.54
C HIS A 123 5.96 14.31 4.91
N SER A 124 5.44 13.69 5.97
CA SER A 124 5.64 14.22 7.32
C SER A 124 7.12 14.11 7.73
N ARG A 125 7.53 14.91 8.68
CA ARG A 125 8.89 14.82 9.24
C ARG A 125 9.05 13.73 10.31
N PHE A 126 8.06 12.85 10.45
CA PHE A 126 8.07 11.81 11.48
C PHE A 126 9.34 10.97 11.44
N PHE A 127 9.72 10.49 10.23
CA PHE A 127 10.90 9.66 10.07
C PHE A 127 12.20 10.39 10.46
N GLU A 128 12.40 11.60 9.92
CA GLU A 128 13.57 12.43 10.24
C GLU A 128 13.67 12.71 11.74
N ASN A 129 12.56 13.10 12.36
CA ASN A 129 12.48 13.38 13.79
C ASN A 129 12.77 12.12 14.63
N MET A 130 12.23 10.96 14.25
CA MET A 130 12.49 9.70 14.93
C MET A 130 13.98 9.32 14.89
N VAL A 131 14.63 9.48 13.73
CA VAL A 131 16.08 9.23 13.60
C VAL A 131 16.87 10.20 14.48
N ALA A 132 16.50 11.48 14.49
CA ALA A 132 17.14 12.49 15.33
C ALA A 132 17.04 12.16 16.84
N GLU A 133 15.85 11.77 17.30
CA GLU A 133 15.60 11.36 18.69
C GLU A 133 16.42 10.12 19.09
N VAL A 134 16.49 9.12 18.21
CA VAL A 134 17.33 7.93 18.46
C VAL A 134 18.80 8.32 18.56
N MET A 135 19.29 9.17 17.67
CA MET A 135 20.67 9.67 17.71
C MET A 135 20.96 10.46 18.97
N ASP A 136 20.03 11.29 19.44
CA ASP A 136 20.17 12.07 20.67
C ASP A 136 20.28 11.15 21.89
N ARG A 137 19.38 10.18 22.01
CA ARG A 137 19.44 9.17 23.10
C ARG A 137 20.72 8.35 23.11
N CYS A 138 21.36 8.19 21.95
CA CYS A 138 22.67 7.56 21.83
C CYS A 138 23.85 8.53 22.07
N GLY A 139 23.58 9.80 22.37
CA GLY A 139 24.63 10.83 22.54
C GLY A 139 25.37 11.17 21.23
N GLN A 140 24.75 10.93 20.07
CA GLN A 140 25.37 11.07 18.76
C GLN A 140 24.71 12.13 17.87
N TYR A 141 23.72 12.86 18.38
CA TYR A 141 23.01 13.85 17.59
C TYR A 141 23.90 15.06 17.23
N SER A 142 23.84 15.46 16.00
CA SER A 142 24.04 16.82 15.50
C SER A 142 23.37 16.92 14.14
N GLU A 143 23.00 18.12 13.74
CA GLU A 143 22.36 18.38 12.43
C GLU A 143 23.16 17.79 11.26
N LEU A 144 24.47 17.94 11.27
CA LEU A 144 25.34 17.39 10.20
C LEU A 144 25.40 15.86 10.25
N LYS A 145 25.44 15.25 11.44
CA LYS A 145 25.42 13.78 11.58
C LYS A 145 24.10 13.20 11.10
N LEU A 146 22.97 13.82 11.44
CA LEU A 146 21.65 13.40 10.96
C LEU A 146 21.60 13.38 9.43
N ARG A 147 22.01 14.48 8.79
CA ARG A 147 22.03 14.55 7.31
C ARG A 147 22.93 13.48 6.69
N ARG A 148 24.12 13.27 7.26
CA ARG A 148 25.04 12.21 6.79
C ARG A 148 24.45 10.81 6.99
N THR A 149 23.76 10.58 8.10
CA THR A 149 23.09 9.30 8.37
C THR A 149 22.03 9.02 7.32
N LEU A 150 21.16 9.99 7.04
CA LEU A 150 20.12 9.85 6.03
C LEU A 150 20.70 9.64 4.63
N THR A 151 21.68 10.42 4.23
CA THR A 151 22.35 10.29 2.91
C THR A 151 23.05 8.94 2.74
N ASN A 152 23.63 8.38 3.80
CA ASN A 152 24.30 7.08 3.77
C ASN A 152 23.36 5.89 3.95
N SER A 153 22.08 6.13 4.10
CA SER A 153 21.07 5.09 4.23
C SER A 153 20.66 4.53 2.86
N CYS A 154 20.06 3.37 2.88
CA CYS A 154 19.42 2.77 1.70
C CYS A 154 18.06 2.21 2.09
N MET A 155 17.15 2.15 1.13
CA MET A 155 15.75 1.78 1.35
C MET A 155 15.23 0.88 0.24
N LEU A 156 14.44 -0.11 0.63
CA LEU A 156 13.44 -0.72 -0.23
C LEU A 156 12.11 0.01 0.06
N SER A 157 11.59 0.71 -0.93
CA SER A 157 10.24 1.27 -0.91
C SER A 157 9.29 0.12 -1.22
N SER A 158 8.68 -0.42 -0.17
CA SER A 158 7.89 -1.65 -0.27
C SER A 158 6.46 -1.29 -0.65
N ASP A 159 6.11 -1.56 -1.91
CA ASP A 159 4.82 -1.26 -2.51
C ASP A 159 4.54 -2.23 -3.66
N VAL A 160 3.26 -2.51 -3.94
CA VAL A 160 2.86 -3.46 -4.98
C VAL A 160 3.21 -2.98 -6.39
N ASN A 161 3.33 -3.94 -7.31
CA ASN A 161 3.47 -3.68 -8.74
C ASN A 161 2.28 -4.29 -9.49
N SER A 162 1.90 -3.69 -10.62
CA SER A 162 0.87 -4.25 -11.48
C SER A 162 1.39 -5.47 -12.24
N ALA A 163 0.87 -6.65 -11.92
CA ALA A 163 1.17 -7.86 -12.66
C ALA A 163 0.42 -7.90 -14.00
N PHE A 164 1.05 -8.48 -15.04
CA PHE A 164 0.47 -8.59 -16.35
C PHE A 164 -0.90 -9.26 -16.32
N ASP A 165 -1.89 -8.57 -16.87
CA ASP A 165 -3.23 -9.10 -17.10
C ASP A 165 -3.50 -9.22 -18.61
N PRO A 166 -3.73 -10.42 -19.15
CA PRO A 166 -4.01 -10.61 -20.57
C PRO A 166 -5.29 -9.93 -21.07
N ASN A 167 -6.25 -9.64 -20.17
CA ASN A 167 -7.46 -8.89 -20.51
C ASN A 167 -7.19 -7.39 -20.72
N TYR A 168 -6.10 -6.88 -20.16
CA TYR A 168 -5.67 -5.47 -20.25
C TYR A 168 -4.26 -5.36 -20.82
N ALA A 169 -3.89 -6.23 -21.75
CA ALA A 169 -2.53 -6.28 -22.32
C ALA A 169 -2.05 -4.97 -22.97
N ASN A 170 -2.97 -4.13 -23.40
CA ASN A 170 -2.66 -2.84 -24.06
C ASN A 170 -2.10 -1.77 -23.12
N VAL A 171 -2.33 -1.87 -21.81
CA VAL A 171 -1.79 -0.95 -20.80
C VAL A 171 -0.45 -1.40 -20.23
N ASN A 172 0.06 -2.55 -20.67
CA ASN A 172 1.32 -3.11 -20.24
C ASN A 172 2.35 -3.14 -21.40
N GLU A 173 3.62 -2.93 -21.08
CA GLU A 173 4.74 -3.28 -21.98
C GLU A 173 5.22 -4.69 -21.63
N LYS A 174 4.91 -5.67 -22.47
CA LYS A 174 5.15 -7.10 -22.20
C LYS A 174 6.58 -7.47 -21.85
N LYS A 175 7.57 -6.67 -22.32
CA LYS A 175 8.98 -6.92 -22.04
C LYS A 175 9.45 -6.31 -20.72
N ASN A 176 8.61 -5.47 -20.11
CA ASN A 176 8.97 -4.73 -18.91
C ASN A 176 7.77 -4.65 -17.93
N THR A 177 7.10 -5.78 -17.74
CA THR A 177 5.98 -5.92 -16.80
C THR A 177 6.23 -7.09 -15.86
N ALA A 178 5.66 -7.04 -14.67
CA ALA A 178 5.74 -8.12 -13.71
C ALA A 178 4.82 -9.29 -14.11
N TYR A 179 5.25 -10.50 -13.78
CA TYR A 179 4.48 -11.73 -13.96
C TYR A 179 4.41 -12.51 -12.66
N PHE A 180 3.27 -13.16 -12.40
CA PHE A 180 3.14 -14.06 -11.26
C PHE A 180 4.14 -15.22 -11.32
N GLY A 181 4.61 -15.65 -10.17
CA GLY A 181 5.53 -16.78 -10.02
C GLY A 181 6.97 -16.45 -10.42
N LYS A 182 7.35 -15.17 -10.48
CA LYS A 182 8.70 -14.73 -10.83
C LYS A 182 9.45 -14.07 -9.66
N GLY A 183 8.83 -14.04 -8.49
CA GLY A 183 9.42 -13.48 -7.29
C GLY A 183 9.14 -11.99 -7.10
N VAL A 184 9.88 -11.39 -6.16
CA VAL A 184 9.76 -9.98 -5.84
C VAL A 184 10.09 -9.09 -7.04
N VAL A 185 9.36 -7.99 -7.19
CA VAL A 185 9.53 -7.05 -8.31
C VAL A 185 10.38 -5.88 -7.85
N PHE A 186 11.47 -5.59 -8.56
CA PHE A 186 12.24 -4.35 -8.43
C PHE A 186 11.89 -3.40 -9.57
N MET A 187 11.49 -2.18 -9.21
CA MET A 187 11.20 -1.12 -10.17
C MET A 187 12.32 -0.09 -10.14
N LYS A 188 13.19 -0.13 -11.15
CA LYS A 188 14.28 0.84 -11.26
C LYS A 188 13.75 2.27 -11.41
N TYR A 189 12.69 2.40 -12.17
CA TYR A 189 12.07 3.68 -12.47
C TYR A 189 10.58 3.63 -12.14
N THR A 190 10.10 4.63 -11.44
CA THR A 190 8.68 4.83 -11.14
C THR A 190 8.26 6.25 -11.51
N GLY A 191 6.97 6.48 -11.64
CA GLY A 191 6.41 7.79 -11.89
C GLY A 191 5.21 7.75 -12.81
N SER A 192 4.20 8.56 -12.48
CA SER A 192 3.01 8.71 -13.30
C SER A 192 3.34 9.41 -14.61
N ARG A 193 2.98 8.79 -15.72
CA ARG A 193 3.28 9.27 -17.08
C ARG A 193 4.76 9.64 -17.29
N GLY A 194 5.63 8.91 -16.60
CA GLY A 194 7.06 9.06 -16.72
C GLY A 194 7.68 10.27 -15.99
N LYS A 195 6.95 11.04 -15.19
CA LYS A 195 7.53 12.25 -14.56
C LYS A 195 7.03 12.58 -13.16
N SER A 196 5.77 12.30 -12.82
CA SER A 196 5.20 12.74 -11.55
C SER A 196 5.43 11.70 -10.46
N GLY A 197 5.95 12.11 -9.30
CA GLY A 197 6.30 11.23 -8.20
C GLY A 197 7.38 10.20 -8.58
N SER A 198 8.31 10.60 -9.44
CA SER A 198 9.30 9.69 -10.04
C SER A 198 10.45 9.41 -9.09
N ASN A 199 10.91 8.16 -9.09
CA ASN A 199 12.20 7.75 -8.57
C ASN A 199 12.98 7.02 -9.68
N ASP A 200 14.32 7.17 -9.68
CA ASP A 200 15.22 6.45 -10.57
C ASP A 200 16.38 5.90 -9.75
N ALA A 201 16.33 4.60 -9.44
CA ALA A 201 17.37 3.94 -8.66
C ALA A 201 18.70 3.87 -9.46
N SER A 202 19.83 4.14 -8.78
CA SER A 202 21.14 4.07 -9.42
C SER A 202 21.51 2.64 -9.84
N ALA A 203 22.29 2.53 -10.91
CA ALA A 203 22.75 1.23 -11.40
C ALA A 203 23.61 0.49 -10.37
N GLU A 204 24.42 1.22 -9.61
CA GLU A 204 25.26 0.69 -8.53
C GLU A 204 24.43 0.08 -7.41
N TYR A 205 23.36 0.76 -7.03
CA TYR A 205 22.45 0.24 -6.00
C TYR A 205 21.72 -1.00 -6.48
N ILE A 206 21.24 -1.03 -7.70
CA ILE A 206 20.63 -2.22 -8.31
C ILE A 206 21.64 -3.37 -8.37
N GLY A 207 22.86 -3.11 -8.75
CA GLY A 207 23.93 -4.12 -8.77
C GLY A 207 24.19 -4.73 -7.39
N LYS A 208 24.20 -3.90 -6.34
CA LYS A 208 24.29 -4.35 -4.94
C LYS A 208 23.11 -5.22 -4.55
N LEU A 209 21.88 -4.79 -4.84
CA LEU A 209 20.67 -5.54 -4.52
C LEU A 209 20.61 -6.90 -5.23
N ARG A 210 20.94 -6.92 -6.53
CA ARG A 210 21.02 -8.19 -7.28
C ARG A 210 21.95 -9.19 -6.59
N LYS A 211 23.14 -8.72 -6.21
CA LYS A 211 24.10 -9.57 -5.50
C LYS A 211 23.51 -10.08 -4.17
N ILE A 212 22.85 -9.24 -3.39
CA ILE A 212 22.19 -9.66 -2.14
C ILE A 212 21.15 -10.73 -2.41
N MET A 213 20.31 -10.55 -3.44
CA MET A 213 19.27 -11.53 -3.79
C MET A 213 19.87 -12.87 -4.23
N ASP A 214 20.87 -12.83 -5.10
CA ASP A 214 21.57 -14.02 -5.60
C ASP A 214 22.26 -14.80 -4.46
N ASP A 215 22.95 -14.10 -3.58
CA ASP A 215 23.67 -14.70 -2.43
C ASP A 215 22.70 -15.35 -1.42
N ASN A 216 21.45 -14.89 -1.35
CA ASN A 216 20.42 -15.41 -0.44
C ASN A 216 19.36 -16.30 -1.13
N ASN A 217 19.58 -16.68 -2.39
CA ASN A 217 18.64 -17.49 -3.19
C ASN A 217 17.23 -16.92 -3.21
N VAL A 218 17.10 -15.62 -3.44
CA VAL A 218 15.83 -14.91 -3.60
C VAL A 218 15.53 -14.77 -5.08
N SER A 219 14.34 -15.24 -5.48
CA SER A 219 13.86 -15.01 -6.84
C SER A 219 13.33 -13.60 -6.99
N PHE A 220 13.75 -12.90 -8.03
CA PHE A 220 13.31 -11.54 -8.31
C PHE A 220 13.15 -11.30 -9.82
N GLN A 221 12.40 -10.27 -10.13
CA GLN A 221 12.24 -9.76 -11.49
C GLN A 221 12.34 -8.25 -11.49
N THR A 222 12.58 -7.66 -12.66
CA THR A 222 12.54 -6.21 -12.84
C THR A 222 11.38 -5.84 -13.74
N ALA A 223 10.65 -4.81 -13.39
CA ALA A 223 9.52 -4.32 -14.17
C ALA A 223 9.31 -2.82 -13.93
N GLU A 224 8.47 -2.23 -14.74
CA GLU A 224 7.87 -0.92 -14.50
C GLU A 224 6.37 -1.05 -14.23
N LEU A 225 5.79 -0.02 -13.63
CA LEU A 225 4.38 0.03 -13.31
C LEU A 225 3.59 0.51 -14.53
N GLY A 226 3.12 -0.46 -15.34
CA GLY A 226 2.37 -0.18 -16.55
C GLY A 226 3.24 0.33 -17.71
N ARG A 227 2.58 0.67 -18.80
CA ARG A 227 3.23 1.20 -20.01
C ARG A 227 3.52 2.69 -19.87
N VAL A 228 4.75 3.11 -20.14
CA VAL A 228 5.15 4.53 -20.14
C VAL A 228 4.20 5.35 -21.03
N ASP A 229 3.88 6.56 -20.62
CA ASP A 229 2.93 7.51 -21.20
C ASP A 229 1.44 7.13 -21.10
N LEU A 230 1.09 5.86 -20.98
CA LEU A 230 -0.29 5.41 -20.86
C LEU A 230 -0.69 5.05 -19.43
N GLY A 231 0.25 4.69 -18.59
CA GLY A 231 0.04 4.24 -17.23
C GLY A 231 1.15 4.74 -16.31
N GLY A 232 1.45 3.92 -15.34
CA GLY A 232 2.42 4.23 -14.31
C GLY A 232 1.77 4.84 -13.06
N GLY A 233 2.46 4.76 -11.96
CA GLY A 233 2.08 5.33 -10.68
C GLY A 233 3.27 5.95 -10.00
N GLY A 234 3.02 6.95 -9.14
CA GLY A 234 3.97 7.42 -8.17
C GLY A 234 3.95 6.48 -6.97
N THR A 235 5.06 6.44 -6.25
CA THR A 235 5.20 5.72 -4.99
C THR A 235 5.84 6.65 -3.96
N ILE A 236 6.02 6.20 -2.74
CA ILE A 236 6.71 6.99 -1.70
C ILE A 236 8.23 7.08 -1.91
N ALA A 237 8.80 6.34 -2.85
CA ALA A 237 10.25 6.22 -3.05
C ALA A 237 10.96 7.58 -3.25
N TYR A 238 10.40 8.45 -4.08
CA TYR A 238 11.00 9.75 -4.36
C TYR A 238 11.09 10.66 -3.13
N ILE A 239 10.21 10.45 -2.14
CA ILE A 239 10.16 11.30 -0.93
C ILE A 239 11.43 11.09 -0.11
N LEU A 240 11.80 9.84 0.16
CA LEU A 240 13.01 9.54 0.92
C LEU A 240 14.29 9.72 0.08
N ALA A 241 14.20 9.54 -1.23
CA ALA A 241 15.31 9.85 -2.14
C ALA A 241 15.77 11.33 -2.05
N ASN A 242 14.88 12.25 -1.64
CA ASN A 242 15.22 13.65 -1.41
C ASN A 242 16.27 13.85 -0.29
N TYR A 243 16.45 12.88 0.62
CA TYR A 243 17.51 12.90 1.61
C TYR A 243 18.89 12.48 1.04
N GLY A 244 18.94 12.12 -0.24
CA GLY A 244 20.15 11.63 -0.89
C GLY A 244 20.46 10.16 -0.64
N MET A 245 19.56 9.41 -0.01
CA MET A 245 19.71 7.97 0.17
C MET A 245 19.41 7.20 -1.12
N ASN A 246 19.93 5.98 -1.20
CA ASN A 246 19.61 5.07 -2.29
C ASN A 246 18.24 4.42 -2.04
N VAL A 247 17.30 4.61 -2.96
CA VAL A 247 15.94 4.09 -2.87
C VAL A 247 15.57 3.36 -4.15
N ILE A 248 14.91 2.22 -4.01
CA ILE A 248 14.27 1.49 -5.11
C ILE A 248 12.90 0.97 -4.64
N ASP A 249 11.94 0.95 -5.53
CA ASP A 249 10.67 0.29 -5.27
C ASP A 249 10.81 -1.22 -5.38
N SER A 250 10.25 -1.93 -4.40
CA SER A 250 10.37 -3.38 -4.28
C SER A 250 9.11 -3.97 -3.67
N GLY A 251 8.38 -4.80 -4.42
CA GLY A 251 7.17 -5.38 -3.87
C GLY A 251 6.60 -6.56 -4.63
N VAL A 252 5.36 -6.86 -4.39
CA VAL A 252 4.67 -8.02 -4.94
C VAL A 252 3.83 -7.62 -6.15
N GLY A 253 3.86 -8.43 -7.20
CA GLY A 253 2.94 -8.27 -8.32
C GLY A 253 1.50 -8.53 -7.91
N VAL A 254 0.59 -7.61 -8.22
CA VAL A 254 -0.84 -7.72 -7.94
C VAL A 254 -1.67 -7.57 -9.20
N GLN A 255 -2.74 -8.32 -9.33
CA GLN A 255 -3.78 -8.09 -10.33
C GLN A 255 -5.02 -7.49 -9.69
N ASN A 256 -5.77 -6.69 -10.44
CA ASN A 256 -6.95 -5.95 -10.00
C ASN A 256 -6.64 -4.95 -8.87
N MET A 257 -5.47 -4.31 -8.90
CA MET A 257 -5.10 -3.25 -7.95
C MET A 257 -6.24 -2.25 -7.79
N HIS A 258 -6.54 -1.85 -6.56
CA HIS A 258 -7.64 -0.95 -6.17
C HIS A 258 -9.05 -1.52 -6.40
N ALA A 259 -9.21 -2.77 -6.81
CA ALA A 259 -10.51 -3.41 -6.92
C ALA A 259 -11.00 -3.98 -5.57
N PRO A 260 -12.30 -4.28 -5.43
CA PRO A 260 -12.82 -4.94 -4.22
C PRO A 260 -12.18 -6.30 -3.94
N TYR A 261 -11.61 -6.94 -4.95
CA TYR A 261 -10.85 -8.17 -4.82
C TYR A 261 -9.60 -8.11 -5.71
N GLU A 262 -8.47 -8.17 -5.06
CA GLU A 262 -7.16 -8.20 -5.66
C GLU A 262 -6.58 -9.61 -5.59
N VAL A 263 -5.67 -9.93 -6.49
CA VAL A 263 -5.07 -11.26 -6.58
C VAL A 263 -3.56 -11.16 -6.55
N ILE A 264 -2.93 -12.00 -5.74
CA ILE A 264 -1.47 -12.16 -5.66
C ILE A 264 -1.05 -13.62 -5.78
N SER A 265 0.22 -13.83 -6.13
CA SER A 265 0.87 -15.14 -6.08
C SER A 265 1.46 -15.39 -4.68
N LYS A 266 1.20 -16.57 -4.11
CA LYS A 266 1.75 -16.97 -2.80
C LYS A 266 3.27 -17.07 -2.80
N VAL A 267 3.86 -17.55 -3.89
CA VAL A 267 5.31 -17.68 -4.00
C VAL A 267 5.97 -16.32 -4.08
N ASP A 268 5.38 -15.36 -4.78
CA ASP A 268 5.94 -14.01 -4.90
C ASP A 268 5.90 -13.26 -3.56
N LEU A 269 4.84 -13.45 -2.78
CA LEU A 269 4.76 -12.95 -1.41
C LEU A 269 5.88 -13.54 -0.52
N TYR A 270 6.13 -14.85 -0.64
CA TYR A 270 7.19 -15.50 0.12
C TYR A 270 8.59 -15.02 -0.30
N GLU A 271 8.82 -14.83 -1.60
CA GLU A 271 10.07 -14.27 -2.11
C GLU A 271 10.27 -12.81 -1.68
N ALA A 272 9.21 -12.00 -1.59
CA ALA A 272 9.29 -10.64 -1.04
C ALA A 272 9.73 -10.66 0.44
N TYR A 273 9.16 -11.53 1.25
CA TYR A 273 9.60 -11.71 2.64
C TYR A 273 11.09 -12.11 2.74
N LYS A 274 11.54 -13.07 1.91
CA LYS A 274 12.97 -13.44 1.85
C LYS A 274 13.85 -12.27 1.42
N SER A 275 13.40 -11.50 0.41
CA SER A 275 14.08 -10.32 -0.07
C SER A 275 14.32 -9.30 1.05
N TYR A 276 13.27 -9.00 1.81
CA TYR A 276 13.36 -8.03 2.91
C TYR A 276 14.31 -8.52 4.03
N LYS A 277 14.26 -9.79 4.37
CA LYS A 277 15.24 -10.39 5.32
C LYS A 277 16.68 -10.29 4.82
N ALA A 278 16.90 -10.64 3.55
CA ALA A 278 18.22 -10.57 2.94
C ALA A 278 18.75 -9.13 2.91
N PHE A 279 17.87 -8.18 2.57
CA PHE A 279 18.20 -6.77 2.59
C PHE A 279 18.58 -6.26 3.98
N LEU A 280 17.78 -6.56 5.00
CA LEU A 280 18.07 -6.13 6.39
C LEU A 280 19.38 -6.73 6.93
N LYS A 281 19.78 -7.87 6.43
CA LYS A 281 21.01 -8.55 6.84
C LYS A 281 22.25 -8.01 6.13
N ASP A 282 22.17 -7.80 4.80
CA ASP A 282 23.35 -7.69 3.93
C ASP A 282 23.48 -6.32 3.21
N ALA A 283 22.55 -5.37 3.42
CA ALA A 283 22.52 -4.08 2.71
C ALA A 283 23.50 -3.01 3.23
#